data_4885443bd723276b9872d6106df12a15
#
_entry.id   4885443bd723276b9872d6106df12a15
#
_cell.length_a   1.000
_cell.length_b   1.000
_cell.length_c   1.000
_cell.angle_alpha   90.00
_cell.angle_beta   90.00
_cell.angle_gamma   90.00
#
_symmetry.space_group_name_H-M   'P 1'
#
loop_
_entity.id
_entity.type
_entity.pdbx_description
1 polymer ?
#
loop_
_entity_poly.entity_id
_entity_poly.type
_entity_poly.pdbx_seq_one_letter_code
_entity_poly.pdbx_strand_id
1 'polypeptide(L)'
;MIHQGSDFLTEAVMNSLEASASEIVIACTVLPAFVDITVKDDGEGLKCTDAFGDGVSTKGDERGMGLYLLKMAAEEASIGSDETGTLLSFRMKRESMDSLTEVLPFIFSFSDRGVSVTFSIRRGSEVFTLDSRSLRDELGELSRVGAISEMRKRSRVADELLKES
;
A
#
# COMPACT_ATOMS: atom_id res chain seq x y z
N MET A 1 16.67 -7.92 -9.21
CA MET A 1 15.92 -6.73 -8.79
C MET A 1 15.77 -6.70 -7.28
N ILE A 2 16.03 -5.56 -6.69
CA ILE A 2 15.86 -5.36 -5.24
C ILE A 2 14.44 -4.83 -4.99
N HIS A 3 13.70 -5.52 -4.14
CA HIS A 3 12.35 -5.10 -3.77
C HIS A 3 12.40 -4.28 -2.48
N GLN A 4 11.92 -3.06 -2.56
CA GLN A 4 11.82 -2.16 -1.42
C GLN A 4 10.41 -2.18 -0.86
N GLY A 5 10.22 -1.61 0.33
CA GLY A 5 8.92 -1.58 0.98
C GLY A 5 7.81 -0.96 0.15
N SER A 6 8.13 0.10 -0.61
CA SER A 6 7.15 0.74 -1.47
C SER A 6 6.70 -0.17 -2.62
N ASP A 7 7.57 -1.05 -3.12
CA ASP A 7 7.19 -2.02 -4.14
C ASP A 7 6.15 -3.01 -3.61
N PHE A 8 6.33 -3.44 -2.36
CA PHE A 8 5.38 -4.35 -1.73
C PHE A 8 4.04 -3.68 -1.44
N LEU A 9 4.07 -2.39 -1.14
CA LEU A 9 2.85 -1.61 -0.98
C LEU A 9 2.06 -1.58 -2.29
N THR A 10 2.75 -1.32 -3.40
CA THR A 10 2.13 -1.37 -4.72
C THR A 10 1.55 -2.74 -5.03
N GLU A 11 2.30 -3.80 -4.73
CA GLU A 11 1.84 -5.16 -4.97
C GLU A 11 0.58 -5.48 -4.16
N ALA A 12 0.53 -5.05 -2.91
CA ALA A 12 -0.64 -5.25 -2.06
C ALA A 12 -1.87 -4.54 -2.62
N VAL A 13 -1.70 -3.30 -3.10
CA VAL A 13 -2.79 -2.54 -3.69
C VAL A 13 -3.28 -3.21 -4.98
N MET A 14 -2.37 -3.69 -5.81
CA MET A 14 -2.75 -4.38 -7.05
C MET A 14 -3.55 -5.66 -6.75
N ASN A 15 -3.18 -6.39 -5.71
CA ASN A 15 -3.96 -7.56 -5.29
C ASN A 15 -5.37 -7.17 -4.85
N SER A 16 -5.50 -6.06 -4.11
CA SER A 16 -6.81 -5.56 -3.69
C SER A 16 -7.68 -5.19 -4.89
N LEU A 17 -7.10 -4.54 -5.90
CA LEU A 17 -7.82 -4.17 -7.11
C LEU A 17 -8.29 -5.40 -7.89
N GLU A 18 -7.46 -6.42 -7.97
CA GLU A 18 -7.83 -7.66 -8.65
C GLU A 18 -8.90 -8.45 -7.89
N ALA A 19 -9.02 -8.22 -6.58
CA ALA A 19 -10.10 -8.79 -5.78
C ALA A 19 -11.37 -7.94 -5.85
N SER A 20 -11.43 -6.99 -6.75
CA SER A 20 -12.58 -6.10 -6.97
C SER A 20 -12.93 -5.24 -5.75
N ALA A 21 -11.91 -4.80 -5.02
CA ALA A 21 -12.12 -3.92 -3.87
C ALA A 21 -12.66 -2.57 -4.32
N SER A 22 -13.60 -2.03 -3.54
CA SER A 22 -14.09 -0.67 -3.72
C SER A 22 -13.47 0.30 -2.72
N GLU A 23 -12.86 -0.22 -1.66
CA GLU A 23 -12.18 0.60 -0.65
C GLU A 23 -10.88 -0.06 -0.23
N ILE A 24 -9.82 0.73 -0.18
CA ILE A 24 -8.50 0.27 0.24
C ILE A 24 -8.00 1.24 1.31
N VAL A 25 -7.63 0.72 2.47
CA VAL A 25 -7.12 1.53 3.59
C VAL A 25 -5.69 1.08 3.89
N ILE A 26 -4.76 2.02 3.79
CA ILE A 26 -3.35 1.77 4.04
C ILE A 26 -2.94 2.54 5.29
N ALA A 27 -2.33 1.87 6.24
CA ALA A 27 -1.84 2.51 7.45
C ALA A 27 -0.40 2.09 7.72
N CYS A 28 0.44 3.07 8.03
CA CYS A 28 1.84 2.86 8.36
C CYS A 28 2.14 3.44 9.74
N THR A 29 2.89 2.68 10.56
CA THR A 29 3.38 3.17 11.84
C THR A 29 4.89 3.09 11.83
N VAL A 30 5.55 4.24 12.00
CA VAL A 30 7.01 4.33 11.97
C VAL A 30 7.53 4.16 13.39
N LEU A 31 8.36 3.16 13.58
CA LEU A 31 9.04 2.85 14.83
C LEU A 31 10.53 3.16 14.67
N PRO A 32 11.33 3.17 15.75
CA PRO A 32 12.75 3.52 15.62
C PRO A 32 13.52 2.69 14.58
N ALA A 33 13.26 1.39 14.51
CA ALA A 33 13.99 0.49 13.59
C ALA A 33 13.12 -0.10 12.48
N PHE A 34 11.78 0.03 12.59
CA PHE A 34 10.85 -0.66 11.70
C PHE A 34 9.72 0.24 11.25
N VAL A 35 9.03 -0.21 10.21
CA VAL A 35 7.74 0.36 9.80
C VAL A 35 6.75 -0.78 9.74
N ASP A 36 5.63 -0.62 10.44
CA ASP A 36 4.52 -1.57 10.37
C ASP A 36 3.51 -1.04 9.37
N ILE A 37 3.15 -1.88 8.42
CA ILE A 37 2.26 -1.49 7.31
C ILE A 37 1.07 -2.44 7.29
N THR A 38 -0.13 -1.89 7.18
CA THR A 38 -1.34 -2.68 6.95
C THR A 38 -2.03 -2.19 5.69
N VAL A 39 -2.55 -3.14 4.92
CA VAL A 39 -3.37 -2.85 3.74
C VAL A 39 -4.66 -3.65 3.90
N LYS A 40 -5.76 -2.94 4.08
CA LYS A 40 -7.07 -3.55 4.26
C LYS A 40 -7.96 -3.21 3.07
N ASP A 41 -8.66 -4.21 2.55
CA ASP A 41 -9.61 -3.99 1.47
C ASP A 41 -10.92 -4.72 1.74
N ASP A 42 -11.96 -4.32 0.99
CA ASP A 42 -13.29 -4.90 1.06
C ASP A 42 -13.60 -5.76 -0.17
N GLY A 43 -12.57 -6.29 -0.83
CA GLY A 43 -12.73 -7.11 -2.01
C GLY A 43 -13.25 -8.51 -1.72
N GLU A 44 -13.23 -9.35 -2.73
CA GLU A 44 -13.76 -10.73 -2.64
C GLU A 44 -12.92 -11.63 -1.76
N GLY A 45 -11.74 -11.18 -1.36
CA GLY A 45 -10.80 -12.00 -0.63
C GLY A 45 -9.94 -12.85 -1.56
N LEU A 46 -8.99 -13.54 -0.95
CA LEU A 46 -8.10 -14.43 -1.67
C LEU A 46 -8.74 -15.79 -1.80
N LYS A 47 -8.65 -16.39 -2.98
CA LYS A 47 -9.19 -17.71 -3.25
C LYS A 47 -8.22 -18.82 -2.86
N CYS A 48 -6.96 -18.46 -2.67
CA CYS A 48 -5.92 -19.38 -2.25
C CYS A 48 -5.67 -19.24 -0.75
N THR A 49 -5.62 -20.35 -0.02
CA THR A 49 -5.44 -20.33 1.43
C THR A 49 -4.01 -20.06 1.86
N ASP A 50 -3.03 -20.27 0.95
CA ASP A 50 -1.63 -20.00 1.22
C ASP A 50 -1.13 -18.91 0.27
N ALA A 51 -1.50 -17.66 0.58
CA ALA A 51 -1.15 -16.52 -0.27
C ALA A 51 0.35 -16.21 -0.26
N PHE A 52 1.07 -16.68 0.78
CA PHE A 52 2.52 -16.48 0.88
C PHE A 52 3.31 -17.66 0.31
N GLY A 53 2.64 -18.68 -0.20
CA GLY A 53 3.32 -19.81 -0.78
C GLY A 53 4.07 -19.48 -2.06
N ASP A 54 5.15 -20.22 -2.33
CA ASP A 54 5.99 -19.99 -3.51
C ASP A 54 5.20 -20.14 -4.80
N GLY A 55 5.03 -19.05 -5.52
CA GLY A 55 4.36 -19.05 -6.80
C GLY A 55 2.86 -19.31 -6.76
N VAL A 56 2.27 -19.39 -5.57
CA VAL A 56 0.84 -19.66 -5.45
C VAL A 56 0.03 -18.41 -5.79
N SER A 57 -0.85 -18.52 -6.79
CA SER A 57 -1.70 -17.40 -7.18
C SER A 57 -2.88 -17.93 -7.99
N THR A 58 -4.04 -17.30 -7.80
CA THR A 58 -5.21 -17.53 -8.64
C THR A 58 -5.23 -16.61 -9.86
N LYS A 59 -4.28 -15.70 -9.96
CA LYS A 59 -4.27 -14.63 -10.96
C LYS A 59 -3.08 -14.70 -11.91
N GLY A 60 -2.21 -15.67 -11.70
CA GLY A 60 -1.00 -15.81 -12.48
C GLY A 60 0.24 -15.80 -11.60
N ASP A 61 1.30 -16.34 -12.11
CA ASP A 61 2.51 -16.63 -11.35
C ASP A 61 3.17 -15.38 -10.75
N GLU A 62 3.19 -14.28 -11.49
CA GLU A 62 3.84 -13.06 -11.03
C GLU A 62 3.18 -12.49 -9.78
N ARG A 63 1.86 -12.58 -9.68
CA ARG A 63 1.14 -12.06 -8.53
C ARG A 63 1.39 -12.89 -7.28
N GLY A 64 1.42 -14.20 -7.45
CA GLY A 64 1.76 -15.08 -6.35
C GLY A 64 3.18 -14.84 -5.87
N MET A 65 4.10 -14.55 -6.79
CA MET A 65 5.48 -14.24 -6.45
C MET A 65 5.62 -12.92 -5.69
N GLY A 66 4.76 -11.94 -5.96
CA GLY A 66 4.80 -10.66 -5.24
C GLY A 66 4.60 -10.83 -3.75
N LEU A 67 3.57 -11.58 -3.35
CA LEU A 67 3.32 -11.84 -1.93
C LEU A 67 4.37 -12.77 -1.32
N TYR A 68 4.85 -13.73 -2.07
CA TYR A 68 5.93 -14.60 -1.62
C TYR A 68 7.20 -13.79 -1.31
N LEU A 69 7.57 -12.89 -2.23
CA LEU A 69 8.75 -12.05 -2.06
C LEU A 69 8.59 -11.09 -0.88
N LEU A 70 7.37 -10.59 -0.66
CA LEU A 70 7.07 -9.75 0.51
C LEU A 70 7.34 -10.52 1.80
N LYS A 71 6.84 -11.73 1.88
CA LYS A 71 7.07 -12.56 3.08
C LYS A 71 8.55 -12.82 3.31
N MET A 72 9.30 -13.05 2.24
CA MET A 72 10.74 -13.31 2.35
C MET A 72 11.51 -12.06 2.77
N ALA A 73 11.08 -10.87 2.35
CA ALA A 73 11.78 -9.63 2.65
C ALA A 73 11.35 -8.98 3.97
N ALA A 74 10.12 -9.24 4.41
CA ALA A 74 9.59 -8.61 5.62
C ALA A 74 10.13 -9.30 6.88
N GLU A 75 10.26 -8.53 7.95
CA GLU A 75 10.62 -9.09 9.26
C GLU A 75 9.47 -9.95 9.80
N GLU A 76 8.24 -9.52 9.57
CA GLU A 76 7.03 -10.23 9.92
C GLU A 76 5.99 -9.96 8.85
N ALA A 77 5.14 -10.94 8.57
CA ALA A 77 4.04 -10.76 7.63
C ALA A 77 2.90 -11.69 7.99
N SER A 78 1.68 -11.20 7.88
CA SER A 78 0.47 -11.99 8.07
C SER A 78 -0.60 -11.53 7.10
N ILE A 79 -1.46 -12.45 6.70
CA ILE A 79 -2.58 -12.14 5.82
C ILE A 79 -3.80 -12.90 6.30
N GLY A 80 -4.91 -12.18 6.45
CA GLY A 80 -6.20 -12.76 6.75
C GLY A 80 -7.16 -12.39 5.63
N SER A 81 -7.91 -13.34 5.13
CA SER A 81 -8.81 -13.10 4.02
C SER A 81 -10.06 -13.94 4.17
N ASP A 82 -11.20 -13.33 3.86
CA ASP A 82 -12.48 -14.00 3.78
C ASP A 82 -13.29 -13.34 2.66
N GLU A 83 -14.57 -13.70 2.55
CA GLU A 83 -15.41 -13.15 1.49
C GLU A 83 -15.76 -11.67 1.67
N THR A 84 -15.43 -11.07 2.82
CA THR A 84 -15.68 -9.65 3.07
C THR A 84 -14.45 -8.77 2.83
N GLY A 85 -13.30 -9.38 2.59
CA GLY A 85 -12.09 -8.63 2.28
C GLY A 85 -10.81 -9.28 2.77
N THR A 86 -9.74 -8.53 2.69
CA THR A 86 -8.39 -8.99 3.04
C THR A 86 -7.71 -7.97 3.93
N LEU A 87 -6.96 -8.45 4.91
CA LEU A 87 -6.08 -7.63 5.73
C LEU A 87 -4.67 -8.21 5.63
N LEU A 88 -3.79 -7.46 5.01
CA LEU A 88 -2.37 -7.80 4.92
C LEU A 88 -1.61 -6.91 5.91
N SER A 89 -0.78 -7.51 6.75
CA SER A 89 0.07 -6.78 7.70
C SER A 89 1.50 -7.24 7.52
N PHE A 90 2.43 -6.31 7.47
CA PHE A 90 3.84 -6.67 7.40
C PHE A 90 4.71 -5.61 8.04
N ARG A 91 5.90 -6.04 8.48
CA ARG A 91 6.88 -5.18 9.12
C ARG A 91 8.15 -5.19 8.29
N MET A 92 8.64 -4.02 7.95
CA MET A 92 9.88 -3.84 7.21
C MET A 92 10.88 -3.10 8.09
N LYS A 93 12.16 -3.32 7.88
CA LYS A 93 13.17 -2.45 8.46
C LYS A 93 12.97 -1.06 7.87
N ARG A 94 13.08 -0.02 8.71
CA ARG A 94 12.88 1.35 8.25
C ARG A 94 13.82 1.70 7.09
N GLU A 95 15.06 1.23 7.15
CA GLU A 95 16.06 1.45 6.10
C GLU A 95 15.73 0.76 4.77
N SER A 96 14.81 -0.21 4.80
CA SER A 96 14.36 -0.90 3.59
C SER A 96 13.17 -0.22 2.92
N MET A 97 12.66 0.85 3.53
CA MET A 97 11.60 1.65 2.92
C MET A 97 12.23 2.75 2.08
N ASP A 98 11.88 2.78 0.82
CA ASP A 98 12.30 3.85 -0.07
C ASP A 98 11.22 4.95 -0.11
N SER A 99 11.37 5.89 -1.04
CA SER A 99 10.48 7.05 -1.12
C SER A 99 9.03 6.66 -1.42
N LEU A 100 8.11 7.31 -0.73
CA LEU A 100 6.67 7.17 -0.99
C LEU A 100 6.16 8.20 -1.99
N THR A 101 6.99 9.18 -2.37
CA THR A 101 6.54 10.27 -3.24
C THR A 101 6.19 9.81 -4.65
N GLU A 102 6.75 8.70 -5.12
CA GLU A 102 6.42 8.15 -6.43
C GLU A 102 5.28 7.12 -6.34
N VAL A 103 5.23 6.37 -5.26
CA VAL A 103 4.27 5.29 -5.08
C VAL A 103 2.86 5.81 -4.77
N LEU A 104 2.76 6.81 -3.89
CA LEU A 104 1.45 7.31 -3.47
C LEU A 104 0.64 7.91 -4.61
N PRO A 105 1.21 8.76 -5.49
CA PRO A 105 0.44 9.26 -6.63
C PRO A 105 -0.06 8.13 -7.54
N PHE A 106 0.76 7.12 -7.76
CA PHE A 106 0.36 5.98 -8.56
C PHE A 106 -0.83 5.24 -7.95
N ILE A 107 -0.74 4.95 -6.64
CA ILE A 107 -1.81 4.26 -5.92
C ILE A 107 -3.11 5.07 -5.96
N PHE A 108 -3.02 6.37 -5.67
CA PHE A 108 -4.21 7.23 -5.64
C PHE A 108 -4.83 7.44 -7.02
N SER A 109 -4.07 7.29 -8.10
CA SER A 109 -4.62 7.41 -9.45
C SER A 109 -5.72 6.38 -9.72
N PHE A 110 -5.70 5.25 -9.04
CA PHE A 110 -6.74 4.23 -9.21
C PHE A 110 -8.11 4.69 -8.71
N SER A 111 -8.17 5.74 -7.88
CA SER A 111 -9.45 6.29 -7.44
C SER A 111 -10.29 6.83 -8.60
N ASP A 112 -9.66 7.16 -9.72
CA ASP A 112 -10.38 7.60 -10.92
C ASP A 112 -11.24 6.47 -11.51
N ARG A 113 -10.97 5.23 -11.11
CA ARG A 113 -11.74 4.06 -11.53
C ARG A 113 -12.84 3.69 -10.54
N GLY A 114 -13.10 4.56 -9.56
CA GLY A 114 -14.16 4.34 -8.58
C GLY A 114 -13.72 3.67 -7.30
N VAL A 115 -12.42 3.52 -7.07
CA VAL A 115 -11.89 2.92 -5.84
C VAL A 115 -11.56 4.01 -4.84
N SER A 116 -12.03 3.84 -3.61
CA SER A 116 -11.71 4.78 -2.54
C SER A 116 -10.40 4.34 -1.87
N VAL A 117 -9.44 5.24 -1.76
CA VAL A 117 -8.13 4.95 -1.17
C VAL A 117 -7.86 5.92 -0.03
N THR A 118 -7.44 5.39 1.11
CA THR A 118 -7.02 6.18 2.25
C THR A 118 -5.62 5.73 2.66
N PHE A 119 -4.74 6.67 2.91
CA PHE A 119 -3.39 6.41 3.37
C PHE A 119 -3.10 7.22 4.62
N SER A 120 -2.49 6.60 5.62
CA SER A 120 -2.01 7.30 6.80
C SER A 120 -0.64 6.78 7.20
N ILE A 121 0.19 7.67 7.72
CA ILE A 121 1.48 7.31 8.30
C ILE A 121 1.64 8.09 9.60
N ARG A 122 2.04 7.38 10.64
CA ARG A 122 2.18 7.92 11.97
C ARG A 122 3.58 7.68 12.51
N ARG A 123 4.13 8.70 13.15
CA ARG A 123 5.35 8.58 13.93
C ARG A 123 5.16 9.35 15.24
N GLY A 124 5.01 8.60 16.34
CA GLY A 124 4.67 9.22 17.63
C GLY A 124 3.33 9.93 17.54
N SER A 125 3.30 11.23 17.83
CA SER A 125 2.10 12.04 17.74
C SER A 125 1.90 12.68 16.37
N GLU A 126 2.88 12.58 15.47
CA GLU A 126 2.77 13.15 14.13
C GLU A 126 2.07 12.18 13.19
N VAL A 127 1.09 12.68 12.46
CA VAL A 127 0.30 11.89 11.52
C VAL A 127 0.14 12.66 10.22
N PHE A 128 0.34 11.97 9.11
CA PHE A 128 0.05 12.48 7.78
C PHE A 128 -0.98 11.57 7.12
N THR A 129 -2.00 12.14 6.51
CA THR A 129 -3.04 11.37 5.84
C THR A 129 -3.32 11.91 4.44
N LEU A 130 -3.69 11.00 3.54
CA LEU A 130 -4.23 11.32 2.23
C LEU A 130 -5.52 10.52 2.05
N ASP A 131 -6.54 11.19 1.53
CA ASP A 131 -7.85 10.58 1.27
C ASP A 131 -8.25 10.89 -0.16
N SER A 132 -8.58 9.88 -0.94
CA SER A 132 -8.88 10.05 -2.36
C SER A 132 -10.11 10.91 -2.61
N ARG A 133 -11.10 10.86 -1.74
CA ARG A 133 -12.31 11.68 -1.91
C ARG A 133 -11.99 13.16 -1.78
N SER A 134 -11.25 13.52 -0.73
CA SER A 134 -10.83 14.91 -0.52
C SER A 134 -9.92 15.39 -1.64
N LEU A 135 -8.99 14.55 -2.07
CA LEU A 135 -8.07 14.90 -3.16
C LEU A 135 -8.82 15.11 -4.47
N ARG A 136 -9.79 14.26 -4.77
CA ARG A 136 -10.58 14.40 -5.99
C ARG A 136 -11.46 15.64 -5.96
N ASP A 137 -12.01 15.98 -4.82
CA ASP A 137 -12.80 17.21 -4.65
C ASP A 137 -11.94 18.45 -4.92
N GLU A 138 -10.69 18.40 -4.51
CA GLU A 138 -9.76 19.51 -4.64
C GLU A 138 -9.07 19.57 -6.00
N LEU A 139 -8.63 18.42 -6.52
CA LEU A 139 -7.72 18.33 -7.66
C LEU A 139 -8.38 17.78 -8.94
N GLY A 140 -9.59 17.23 -8.84
CA GLY A 140 -10.23 16.52 -9.95
C GLY A 140 -9.63 15.13 -10.13
N GLU A 141 -9.53 14.68 -11.38
CA GLU A 141 -8.96 13.36 -11.65
C GLU A 141 -7.51 13.27 -11.16
N LEU A 142 -7.21 12.22 -10.41
CA LEU A 142 -5.90 12.08 -9.77
C LEU A 142 -4.83 11.51 -10.70
N SER A 143 -5.21 11.03 -11.88
CA SER A 143 -4.26 10.58 -12.90
C SER A 143 -3.72 11.73 -13.76
N ARG A 144 -4.23 12.94 -13.58
CA ARG A 144 -3.77 14.12 -14.32
C ARG A 144 -2.39 14.55 -13.83
N VAL A 145 -1.59 15.09 -14.76
CA VAL A 145 -0.22 15.54 -14.46
C VAL A 145 -0.17 16.51 -13.28
N GLY A 146 -1.08 17.50 -13.27
CA GLY A 146 -1.12 18.49 -12.19
C GLY A 146 -1.47 17.88 -10.84
N ALA A 147 -2.40 16.92 -10.83
CA ALA A 147 -2.78 16.23 -9.60
C ALA A 147 -1.63 15.35 -9.09
N ILE A 148 -0.97 14.63 -9.98
CA ILE A 148 0.19 13.80 -9.63
C ILE A 148 1.29 14.64 -9.02
N SER A 149 1.58 15.79 -9.62
CA SER A 149 2.60 16.71 -9.13
C SER A 149 2.26 17.22 -7.72
N GLU A 150 1.01 17.58 -7.47
CA GLU A 150 0.58 18.05 -6.16
C GLU A 150 0.62 16.94 -5.11
N MET A 151 0.19 15.73 -5.48
CA MET A 151 0.26 14.59 -4.57
C MET A 151 1.70 14.24 -4.23
N ARG A 152 2.59 14.29 -5.21
CA ARG A 152 4.02 14.05 -4.99
C ARG A 152 4.58 15.06 -3.98
N LYS A 153 4.21 16.32 -4.14
CA LYS A 153 4.63 17.39 -3.24
C LYS A 153 4.14 17.13 -1.80
N ARG A 154 2.87 16.79 -1.64
CA ARG A 154 2.30 16.51 -0.31
C ARG A 154 2.91 15.26 0.31
N SER A 155 3.21 14.26 -0.51
CA SER A 155 3.76 12.98 -0.03
C SER A 155 5.17 13.11 0.54
N ARG A 156 5.85 14.23 0.32
CA ARG A 156 7.16 14.47 0.94
C ARG A 156 7.09 14.46 2.46
N VAL A 157 5.94 14.84 3.02
CA VAL A 157 5.74 14.78 4.48
C VAL A 157 5.83 13.34 4.96
N ALA A 158 5.26 12.40 4.20
CA ALA A 158 5.35 10.98 4.53
C ALA A 158 6.82 10.51 4.54
N ASP A 159 7.58 10.93 3.55
CA ASP A 159 9.01 10.57 3.48
C ASP A 159 9.79 11.15 4.66
N GLU A 160 9.45 12.36 5.10
CA GLU A 160 10.09 12.96 6.26
C GLU A 160 9.81 12.15 7.52
N LEU A 161 8.58 11.66 7.69
CA LEU A 161 8.25 10.82 8.83
C LEU A 161 8.99 9.49 8.81
N LEU A 162 9.24 8.94 7.62
CA LEU A 162 10.03 7.72 7.50
C LEU A 162 11.49 7.92 7.88
N LYS A 163 12.04 9.07 7.56
CA LYS A 163 13.49 9.31 7.67
C LYS A 163 13.95 9.93 8.98
N GLU A 164 13.08 10.65 9.66
CA GLU A 164 13.45 11.26 10.93
C GLU A 164 13.92 10.23 11.94
N SER A 165 14.97 10.55 12.64
CA SER A 165 15.53 9.70 13.67
C SER A 165 15.07 10.10 15.07
#